data_560c7872a110e0aa4b58e0d161bd2e2f
#
_entry.id   560c7872a110e0aa4b58e0d161bd2e2f
#
_cell.length_a   1.000
_cell.length_b   1.000
_cell.length_c   1.000
_cell.angle_alpha   90.00
_cell.angle_beta   90.00
_cell.angle_gamma   90.00
#
_symmetry.space_group_name_H-M   'P 1'
#
loop_
_entity.id
_entity.type
_entity.pdbx_description
1 polymer ?
#
loop_
_entity_poly.entity_id
_entity_poly.type
_entity_poly.pdbx_seq_one_letter_code
_entity_poly.pdbx_strand_id
1 'polypeptide(L)'
;MPSFKGAKPYHKAYARGVKLIGATAHYVTKDLDEGPIIDQSVQRVDHTMTPDELVRLGRDVEAQTLARAIAAHAEHRAFINGIKTVILP
;
A
#
# COMPACT_ATOMS: atom_id res chain seq x y z
N MET A 1 1.07 5.67 -7.15
CA MET A 1 -0.28 5.74 -6.64
C MET A 1 -0.39 6.87 -5.65
N PRO A 2 -1.35 7.73 -5.81
CA PRO A 2 -1.54 8.72 -4.76
C PRO A 2 -1.81 7.99 -3.46
N SER A 3 -1.18 8.46 -2.42
CA SER A 3 -1.44 7.94 -1.10
C SER A 3 -2.92 8.10 -0.78
N PHE A 4 -3.47 7.19 0.00
CA PHE A 4 -4.84 7.31 0.45
C PHE A 4 -4.95 8.50 1.37
N LYS A 5 -5.52 9.57 0.87
CA LYS A 5 -5.71 10.78 1.65
C LYS A 5 -7.13 10.79 2.18
N GLY A 6 -7.28 10.37 3.44
CA GLY A 6 -8.57 10.31 4.08
C GLY A 6 -9.37 9.07 3.72
N ALA A 7 -10.66 9.11 3.95
CA ALA A 7 -11.55 7.95 3.88
C ALA A 7 -12.26 7.79 2.53
N LYS A 8 -12.26 8.80 1.67
CA LYS A 8 -13.07 8.81 0.46
C LYS A 8 -12.81 7.66 -0.50
N PRO A 9 -11.55 7.24 -0.75
CA PRO A 9 -11.29 6.08 -1.60
C PRO A 9 -11.93 4.79 -1.06
N TYR A 10 -11.98 4.63 0.26
CA TYR A 10 -12.56 3.44 0.88
C TYR A 10 -14.09 3.46 0.80
N HIS A 11 -14.70 4.62 0.90
CA HIS A 11 -16.15 4.74 0.71
C HIS A 11 -16.54 4.38 -0.72
N LYS A 12 -15.74 4.80 -1.71
CA LYS A 12 -15.97 4.41 -3.10
C LYS A 12 -15.78 2.91 -3.31
N ALA A 13 -14.76 2.33 -2.70
CA ALA A 13 -14.52 0.89 -2.76
C ALA A 13 -15.69 0.11 -2.16
N TYR A 14 -16.21 0.58 -1.03
CA TYR A 14 -17.38 -0.03 -0.40
C TYR A 14 -18.59 0.00 -1.35
N ALA A 15 -18.86 1.16 -1.93
CA ALA A 15 -19.98 1.33 -2.84
C ALA A 15 -19.88 0.43 -4.08
N ARG A 16 -18.65 0.13 -4.53
CA ARG A 16 -18.41 -0.76 -5.67
C ARG A 16 -18.45 -2.23 -5.28
N GLY A 17 -18.49 -2.55 -4.00
CA GLY A 17 -18.50 -3.92 -3.53
C GLY A 17 -17.18 -4.66 -3.81
N VAL A 18 -16.05 -3.98 -3.66
CA VAL A 18 -14.75 -4.60 -3.90
C VAL A 18 -14.50 -5.76 -2.95
N LYS A 19 -13.74 -6.73 -3.39
CA LYS A 19 -13.41 -7.93 -2.61
C LYS A 19 -12.02 -7.88 -2.00
N LEU A 20 -11.18 -6.98 -2.49
CA LEU A 20 -9.82 -6.82 -2.03
C LEU A 20 -9.49 -5.35 -1.91
N ILE A 21 -8.69 -5.01 -0.91
CA ILE A 21 -8.03 -3.71 -0.82
C ILE A 21 -6.54 -3.96 -0.69
N GLY A 22 -5.75 -2.97 -1.01
CA GLY A 22 -4.32 -3.14 -0.94
C GLY A 22 -3.59 -1.82 -0.72
N ALA A 23 -2.29 -1.93 -0.57
CA ALA A 23 -1.41 -0.80 -0.43
C ALA A 23 -0.08 -1.09 -1.11
N THR A 24 0.53 -0.04 -1.65
CA THR A 24 1.82 -0.14 -2.31
C THR A 24 2.75 0.91 -1.71
N ALA A 25 3.93 0.48 -1.30
CA ALA A 25 5.00 1.38 -0.88
C ALA A 25 6.05 1.41 -2.00
N HIS A 26 6.42 2.60 -2.45
CA HIS A 26 7.37 2.76 -3.52
C HIS A 26 8.32 3.90 -3.23
N TYR A 27 9.47 3.89 -3.90
CA TYR A 27 10.38 5.02 -3.83
C TYR A 27 9.80 6.19 -4.59
N VAL A 28 10.12 7.39 -4.13
CA VAL A 28 9.80 8.62 -4.85
C VAL A 28 11.14 9.17 -5.33
N THR A 29 11.21 9.50 -6.61
CA THR A 29 12.40 10.08 -7.20
C THR A 29 12.10 11.50 -7.68
N LYS A 30 13.14 12.23 -8.02
CA LYS A 30 13.02 13.58 -8.55
C LYS A 30 12.10 13.65 -9.78
N ASP A 31 12.13 12.61 -10.60
CA ASP A 31 11.43 12.56 -11.87
C ASP A 31 10.15 11.73 -11.83
N LEU A 32 9.96 10.92 -10.79
CA LEU A 32 8.82 10.01 -10.68
C LEU A 32 8.20 10.08 -9.28
N ASP A 33 6.91 10.42 -9.22
CA ASP A 33 6.15 10.38 -7.97
C ASP A 33 5.94 8.94 -7.51
N GLU A 34 5.84 8.02 -8.48
CA GLU A 34 5.69 6.59 -8.21
C GLU A 34 6.87 5.87 -8.85
N GLY A 35 7.95 5.76 -8.07
CA GLY A 35 9.16 5.06 -8.49
C GLY A 35 9.07 3.56 -8.26
N PRO A 36 10.22 2.88 -8.16
CA PRO A 36 10.24 1.42 -7.97
C PRO A 36 9.47 1.00 -6.74
N ILE A 37 8.69 -0.06 -6.88
CA ILE A 37 7.88 -0.61 -5.78
C ILE A 37 8.78 -1.33 -4.79
N ILE A 38 8.61 -1.02 -3.50
CA ILE A 38 9.35 -1.67 -2.41
C ILE A 38 8.55 -2.84 -1.86
N ASP A 39 7.27 -2.62 -1.57
CA ASP A 39 6.41 -3.65 -0.99
C ASP A 39 4.96 -3.38 -1.33
N GLN A 40 4.17 -4.43 -1.32
CA GLN A 40 2.73 -4.36 -1.54
C GLN A 40 2.04 -5.32 -0.60
N SER A 41 0.82 -4.96 -0.20
CA SER A 41 -0.04 -5.82 0.61
C SER A 41 -1.42 -5.85 0.01
N VAL A 42 -2.09 -6.98 0.18
CA VAL A 42 -3.47 -7.17 -0.24
C VAL A 42 -4.23 -7.79 0.93
N GLN A 43 -5.42 -7.28 1.18
CA GLN A 43 -6.28 -7.79 2.23
C GLN A 43 -7.67 -8.04 1.66
N ARG A 44 -8.18 -9.24 1.90
CA ARG A 44 -9.55 -9.58 1.51
C ARG A 44 -10.53 -8.82 2.39
N VAL A 45 -11.59 -8.31 1.78
CA VAL A 45 -12.65 -7.63 2.50
C VAL A 45 -13.96 -8.37 2.32
N ASP A 46 -14.86 -8.18 3.28
CA ASP A 46 -16.09 -8.93 3.42
C ASP A 46 -17.27 -7.97 3.26
N HIS A 47 -18.35 -8.46 2.66
CA HIS A 47 -19.55 -7.65 2.44
C HIS A 47 -20.23 -7.21 3.74
N THR A 48 -19.89 -7.84 4.87
CA THR A 48 -20.45 -7.46 6.17
C THR A 48 -19.74 -6.27 6.81
N MET A 49 -18.59 -5.85 6.24
CA MET A 49 -17.86 -4.71 6.76
C MET A 49 -18.60 -3.41 6.46
N THR A 50 -18.62 -2.52 7.45
CA THR A 50 -19.14 -1.17 7.25
C THR A 50 -18.06 -0.32 6.57
N PRO A 51 -18.43 0.83 5.98
CA PRO A 51 -17.44 1.75 5.42
C PRO A 51 -16.38 2.17 6.42
N ASP A 52 -16.75 2.40 7.68
CA ASP A 52 -15.79 2.80 8.72
C ASP A 52 -14.81 1.67 9.05
N GLU A 53 -15.30 0.43 9.07
CA GLU A 53 -14.43 -0.73 9.27
C GLU A 53 -13.46 -0.89 8.11
N LEU A 54 -13.93 -0.65 6.90
CA LEU A 54 -13.08 -0.71 5.71
C LEU A 54 -11.98 0.36 5.74
N VAL A 55 -12.31 1.56 6.19
CA VAL A 55 -11.33 2.65 6.36
C VAL A 55 -10.24 2.22 7.35
N ARG A 56 -10.64 1.68 8.51
CA ARG A 56 -9.68 1.23 9.52
C ARG A 56 -8.77 0.13 8.98
N LEU A 57 -9.37 -0.85 8.32
CA LEU A 57 -8.59 -1.95 7.73
C LEU A 57 -7.62 -1.43 6.68
N GLY A 58 -8.07 -0.53 5.82
CA GLY A 58 -7.23 0.07 4.79
C GLY A 58 -6.03 0.82 5.38
N ARG A 59 -6.26 1.59 6.43
CA ARG A 59 -5.19 2.31 7.12
C ARG A 59 -4.19 1.37 7.76
N ASP A 60 -4.66 0.26 8.35
CA ASP A 60 -3.79 -0.75 8.92
C ASP A 60 -2.92 -1.40 7.84
N VAL A 61 -3.50 -1.73 6.70
CA VAL A 61 -2.78 -2.33 5.58
C VAL A 61 -1.71 -1.36 5.05
N GLU A 62 -2.05 -0.09 4.92
CA GLU A 62 -1.11 0.96 4.50
C GLU A 62 0.05 1.08 5.49
N ALA A 63 -0.26 1.13 6.78
CA ALA A 63 0.74 1.28 7.83
C ALA A 63 1.70 0.08 7.87
N GLN A 64 1.16 -1.12 7.77
CA GLN A 64 1.98 -2.34 7.76
C GLN A 64 2.88 -2.41 6.52
N THR A 65 2.34 -2.04 5.35
CA THR A 65 3.11 -2.04 4.10
C THR A 65 4.26 -1.04 4.18
N LEU A 66 3.97 0.15 4.69
CA LEU A 66 4.99 1.19 4.85
C LEU A 66 6.05 0.77 5.85
N ALA A 67 5.65 0.17 6.98
CA ALA A 67 6.59 -0.28 8.00
C ALA A 67 7.55 -1.32 7.44
N ARG A 68 7.05 -2.29 6.66
CA ARG A 68 7.91 -3.30 6.04
C ARG A 68 8.86 -2.69 5.01
N ALA A 69 8.38 -1.73 4.23
CA ALA A 69 9.19 -1.04 3.24
C ALA A 69 10.32 -0.24 3.89
N ILE A 70 10.00 0.48 4.96
CA ILE A 70 11.00 1.24 5.72
C ILE A 70 12.04 0.31 6.32
N ALA A 71 11.62 -0.81 6.89
CA ALA A 71 12.53 -1.80 7.46
C ALA A 71 13.47 -2.37 6.39
N ALA A 72 12.94 -2.74 5.22
CA ALA A 72 13.75 -3.27 4.12
C ALA A 72 14.80 -2.26 3.67
N HIS A 73 14.41 -1.00 3.56
CA HIS A 73 15.34 0.06 3.17
C HIS A 73 16.40 0.30 4.26
N ALA A 74 15.97 0.43 5.51
CA ALA A 74 16.88 0.72 6.63
C ALA A 74 17.87 -0.42 6.88
N GLU A 75 17.46 -1.66 6.60
CA GLU A 75 18.30 -2.85 6.77
C GLU A 75 19.11 -3.17 5.51
N HIS A 76 19.09 -2.30 4.52
CA HIS A 76 19.81 -2.47 3.25
C HIS A 76 19.45 -3.75 2.51
N ARG A 77 18.17 -4.18 2.61
CA ARG A 77 17.67 -5.36 1.92
C ARG A 77 16.97 -5.02 0.59
N ALA A 78 16.71 -3.73 0.35
CA ALA A 78 16.05 -3.26 -0.87
C ALA A 78 17.10 -2.75 -1.86
N PHE A 79 17.08 -3.30 -3.08
CA PHE A 79 17.99 -2.92 -4.14
C PHE A 79 17.23 -2.52 -5.38
N ILE A 80 17.55 -1.36 -5.93
CA ILE A 80 16.92 -0.87 -7.15
C ILE A 80 17.62 -1.48 -8.35
N ASN A 81 16.83 -2.04 -9.28
CA ASN A 81 17.32 -2.60 -10.53
C ASN A 81 16.44 -2.04 -11.66
N GLY A 82 16.87 -0.92 -12.24
CA GLY A 82 16.07 -0.20 -13.23
C GLY A 82 14.82 0.38 -12.60
N ILE A 83 13.65 -0.02 -13.07
CA ILE A 83 12.37 0.41 -12.52
C ILE A 83 11.82 -0.57 -11.48
N LYS A 84 12.58 -1.61 -11.18
CA LYS A 84 12.17 -2.66 -10.24
C LYS A 84 13.00 -2.61 -8.98
N THR A 85 12.46 -3.21 -7.92
CA THR A 85 13.17 -3.37 -6.65
C THR A 85 13.28 -4.85 -6.35
N VAL A 86 14.43 -5.28 -5.85
CA VAL A 86 14.64 -6.63 -5.34
C VAL A 86 14.75 -6.52 -3.83
N ILE A 87 13.95 -7.29 -3.12
CA ILE A 87 13.96 -7.31 -1.64
C ILE A 87 14.54 -8.64 -1.19
N LEU A 88 15.60 -8.57 -0.42
CA LEU A 88 16.21 -9.74 0.19
C LEU A 88 15.50 -10.07 1.49
N PRO A 89 15.31 -11.36 1.80
CA PRO A 89 14.67 -11.78 3.04
C PRO A 89 15.49 -11.43 4.29
#